data_28017b9e1df54c48a26b93fc663b850d
#
_entry.id   28017b9e1df54c48a26b93fc663b850d
#
_cell.length_a   1.000
_cell.length_b   1.000
_cell.length_c   1.000
_cell.angle_alpha   90.00
_cell.angle_beta   90.00
_cell.angle_gamma   90.00
#
_symmetry.space_group_name_H-M   'P 1'
#
loop_
_entity.id
_entity.type
_entity.pdbx_description
1 polymer ?
#
loop_
_entity_poly.entity_id
_entity_poly.type
_entity_poly.pdbx_seq_one_letter_code
_entity_poly.pdbx_strand_id
1 'polypeptide(L)'
;MANTFFQFKKFIVHQEHTSMKVCTDACLFGAWAASDQNTTDAHKILDIGAGTGLLSLLLAQANPNATFTAVEIEQAAAAEAASNFKLSPWSTQLHLVHDAIQNYSENTNTLYDVIITNPPFYEGDLKSPDENKNTAAHSTALPWNILVENVAKLLTNGGSFFVLIPTLRAYTMQKLCDTNGLQLEEEVLVHNTAKTLPIRAMQKFTKKNMAQMDAEKTNVVPQVKRKKIFIKDTDNNYSPEFNALLKDYYLHL
;
A
#
# COMPACT_ATOMS: atom_id res chain seq x y z
N MET A 1 -19.26 -20.56 -1.37
CA MET A 1 -18.27 -20.34 -2.45
C MET A 1 -17.50 -19.08 -2.13
N ALA A 2 -16.19 -19.06 -2.30
CA ALA A 2 -15.41 -17.83 -2.11
C ALA A 2 -15.83 -16.82 -3.20
N ASN A 3 -15.97 -15.54 -2.83
CA ASN A 3 -16.36 -14.51 -3.77
C ASN A 3 -15.24 -14.31 -4.81
N THR A 4 -15.54 -14.48 -6.10
CA THR A 4 -14.58 -14.42 -7.21
C THR A 4 -14.30 -13.00 -7.69
N PHE A 5 -15.09 -12.03 -7.25
CA PHE A 5 -14.89 -10.62 -7.59
C PHE A 5 -15.38 -9.71 -6.45
N PHE A 6 -14.91 -8.46 -6.45
CA PHE A 6 -15.43 -7.38 -5.63
C PHE A 6 -15.79 -6.18 -6.53
N GLN A 7 -17.02 -5.68 -6.40
CA GLN A 7 -17.52 -4.58 -7.22
C GLN A 7 -17.46 -3.25 -6.46
N PHE A 8 -16.75 -2.28 -7.05
CA PHE A 8 -16.74 -0.89 -6.66
C PHE A 8 -17.69 -0.06 -7.56
N LYS A 9 -17.90 1.20 -7.22
CA LYS A 9 -18.78 2.09 -8.02
C LYS A 9 -18.32 2.26 -9.46
N LYS A 10 -17.00 2.32 -9.70
CA LYS A 10 -16.43 2.62 -11.03
C LYS A 10 -15.66 1.47 -11.66
N PHE A 11 -15.35 0.40 -10.93
CA PHE A 11 -14.59 -0.74 -11.43
C PHE A 11 -14.92 -2.02 -10.67
N ILE A 12 -14.50 -3.15 -11.23
CA ILE A 12 -14.62 -4.48 -10.61
C ILE A 12 -13.21 -5.03 -10.44
N VAL A 13 -12.94 -5.68 -9.32
CA VAL A 13 -11.71 -6.43 -9.04
C VAL A 13 -12.03 -7.91 -9.08
N HIS A 14 -11.58 -8.62 -10.10
CA HIS A 14 -11.57 -10.07 -10.12
C HIS A 14 -10.46 -10.59 -9.22
N GLN A 15 -10.71 -11.71 -8.52
CA GLN A 15 -9.82 -12.24 -7.48
C GLN A 15 -9.92 -13.76 -7.36
N GLU A 16 -9.94 -14.45 -8.49
CA GLU A 16 -10.09 -15.92 -8.52
C GLU A 16 -8.76 -16.61 -8.21
N HIS A 17 -7.67 -16.04 -8.71
CA HIS A 17 -6.35 -16.67 -8.75
C HIS A 17 -5.32 -16.08 -7.77
N THR A 18 -5.64 -14.96 -7.14
CA THR A 18 -4.75 -14.38 -6.12
C THR A 18 -4.93 -15.03 -4.76
N SER A 19 -3.83 -15.16 -4.02
CA SER A 19 -3.83 -15.64 -2.64
C SER A 19 -4.47 -14.64 -1.67
N MET A 20 -4.27 -13.34 -1.89
CA MET A 20 -4.83 -12.26 -1.07
C MET A 20 -6.05 -11.65 -1.75
N LYS A 21 -7.22 -11.85 -1.15
CA LYS A 21 -8.47 -11.27 -1.62
C LYS A 21 -8.64 -9.83 -1.14
N VAL A 22 -9.51 -9.08 -1.85
CA VAL A 22 -9.94 -7.75 -1.41
C VAL A 22 -10.44 -7.83 0.03
N CYS A 23 -9.87 -7.01 0.91
CA CYS A 23 -10.21 -6.91 2.31
C CYS A 23 -10.42 -5.45 2.72
N THR A 24 -11.18 -5.25 3.78
CA THR A 24 -11.63 -3.92 4.23
C THR A 24 -10.45 -2.99 4.56
N ASP A 25 -9.40 -3.51 5.20
CA ASP A 25 -8.22 -2.74 5.57
C ASP A 25 -7.41 -2.29 4.35
N ALA A 26 -7.28 -3.13 3.30
CA ALA A 26 -6.65 -2.73 2.04
C ALA A 26 -7.46 -1.67 1.28
N CYS A 27 -8.81 -1.78 1.27
CA CYS A 27 -9.68 -0.76 0.68
C CYS A 27 -9.56 0.58 1.42
N LEU A 28 -9.58 0.56 2.76
CA LEU A 28 -9.41 1.75 3.59
C LEU A 28 -8.05 2.40 3.37
N PHE A 29 -7.00 1.59 3.31
CA PHE A 29 -5.63 2.05 3.05
C PHE A 29 -5.49 2.71 1.69
N GLY A 30 -5.99 2.07 0.63
CA GLY A 30 -5.96 2.64 -0.72
C GLY A 30 -6.75 3.94 -0.82
N ALA A 31 -7.93 4.02 -0.19
CA ALA A 31 -8.74 5.24 -0.17
C ALA A 31 -8.07 6.37 0.65
N TRP A 32 -7.41 6.05 1.77
CA TRP A 32 -6.62 7.01 2.54
C TRP A 32 -5.43 7.55 1.73
N ALA A 33 -4.65 6.68 1.12
CA ALA A 33 -3.54 7.09 0.26
C ALA A 33 -4.01 7.90 -0.95
N ALA A 34 -5.15 7.55 -1.55
CA ALA A 34 -5.76 8.26 -2.66
C ALA A 34 -6.28 9.66 -2.27
N SER A 35 -6.62 9.89 -1.00
CA SER A 35 -7.05 11.21 -0.50
C SER A 35 -5.90 12.17 -0.19
N ASP A 36 -4.65 11.71 -0.24
CA ASP A 36 -3.48 12.53 0.04
C ASP A 36 -3.13 13.42 -1.16
N GLN A 37 -2.75 14.68 -0.87
CA GLN A 37 -2.42 15.66 -1.91
C GLN A 37 -1.24 15.19 -2.79
N ASN A 38 -0.23 14.56 -2.20
CA ASN A 38 0.92 14.07 -2.98
C ASN A 38 0.49 12.98 -3.97
N THR A 39 -0.53 12.19 -3.65
CA THR A 39 -1.09 11.19 -4.57
C THR A 39 -1.87 11.83 -5.70
N THR A 40 -2.69 12.86 -5.41
CA THR A 40 -3.50 13.55 -6.42
C THR A 40 -2.66 14.38 -7.38
N ASP A 41 -1.51 14.85 -6.94
CA ASP A 41 -0.56 15.68 -7.73
C ASP A 41 0.55 14.84 -8.39
N ALA A 42 0.65 13.54 -8.08
CA ALA A 42 1.68 12.66 -8.63
C ALA A 42 1.54 12.46 -10.13
N HIS A 43 2.68 12.37 -10.83
CA HIS A 43 2.74 11.98 -12.24
C HIS A 43 3.03 10.50 -12.42
N LYS A 44 3.82 9.91 -11.54
CA LYS A 44 4.23 8.50 -11.60
C LYS A 44 4.04 7.83 -10.25
N ILE A 45 3.29 6.74 -10.24
CA ILE A 45 2.97 5.98 -9.04
C ILE A 45 3.42 4.52 -9.22
N LEU A 46 4.07 3.94 -8.21
CA LEU A 46 4.50 2.54 -8.18
C LEU A 46 3.71 1.78 -7.10
N ASP A 47 3.14 0.66 -7.47
CA ASP A 47 2.50 -0.32 -6.57
C ASP A 47 3.39 -1.57 -6.48
N ILE A 48 3.94 -1.84 -5.29
CA ILE A 48 4.85 -2.98 -5.07
C ILE A 48 4.09 -4.14 -4.44
N GLY A 49 4.10 -5.30 -5.10
CA GLY A 49 3.32 -6.47 -4.70
C GLY A 49 1.83 -6.22 -4.96
N ALA A 50 1.49 -5.91 -6.20
CA ALA A 50 0.16 -5.40 -6.56
C ALA A 50 -0.99 -6.39 -6.34
N GLY A 51 -0.71 -7.69 -6.25
CA GLY A 51 -1.73 -8.73 -6.08
C GLY A 51 -2.82 -8.65 -7.15
N THR A 52 -4.06 -8.31 -6.76
CA THR A 52 -5.17 -8.06 -7.70
C THR A 52 -5.11 -6.74 -8.44
N GLY A 53 -4.16 -5.86 -8.12
CA GLY A 53 -4.11 -4.48 -8.62
C GLY A 53 -5.04 -3.50 -7.89
N LEU A 54 -5.59 -3.91 -6.74
CA LEU A 54 -6.57 -3.11 -5.98
C LEU A 54 -6.09 -1.70 -5.66
N LEU A 55 -4.87 -1.56 -5.12
CA LEU A 55 -4.33 -0.26 -4.71
C LEU A 55 -4.15 0.66 -5.90
N SER A 56 -3.56 0.15 -6.99
CA SER A 56 -3.43 0.89 -8.25
C SER A 56 -4.76 1.38 -8.78
N LEU A 57 -5.83 0.56 -8.75
CA LEU A 57 -7.17 0.94 -9.21
C LEU A 57 -7.83 2.01 -8.33
N LEU A 58 -7.67 1.92 -7.00
CA LEU A 58 -8.19 2.93 -6.07
C LEU A 58 -7.51 4.28 -6.28
N LEU A 59 -6.18 4.29 -6.46
CA LEU A 59 -5.41 5.51 -6.69
C LEU A 59 -5.71 6.08 -8.09
N ALA A 60 -5.88 5.25 -9.13
CA ALA A 60 -6.21 5.69 -10.47
C ALA A 60 -7.58 6.38 -10.54
N GLN A 61 -8.54 5.97 -9.70
CA GLN A 61 -9.82 6.67 -9.57
C GLN A 61 -9.66 8.11 -9.05
N ALA A 62 -8.70 8.34 -8.13
CA ALA A 62 -8.44 9.66 -7.55
C ALA A 62 -7.56 10.54 -8.45
N ASN A 63 -6.57 9.93 -9.12
CA ASN A 63 -5.67 10.62 -10.05
C ASN A 63 -5.61 9.90 -11.41
N PRO A 64 -6.59 10.11 -12.29
CA PRO A 64 -6.63 9.47 -13.61
C PRO A 64 -5.59 10.01 -14.60
N ASN A 65 -4.83 11.04 -14.23
CA ASN A 65 -3.78 11.62 -15.08
C ASN A 65 -2.39 11.05 -14.78
N ALA A 66 -2.20 10.35 -13.66
CA ALA A 66 -0.94 9.69 -13.33
C ALA A 66 -0.72 8.45 -14.18
N THR A 67 0.55 8.08 -14.36
CA THR A 67 0.96 6.77 -14.88
C THR A 67 1.27 5.85 -13.72
N PHE A 68 0.71 4.66 -13.74
CA PHE A 68 0.88 3.65 -12.70
C PHE A 68 1.72 2.49 -13.22
N THR A 69 2.75 2.12 -12.46
CA THR A 69 3.45 0.86 -12.64
C THR A 69 3.14 -0.03 -11.46
N ALA A 70 2.68 -1.25 -11.71
CA ALA A 70 2.41 -2.25 -10.69
C ALA A 70 3.37 -3.42 -10.88
N VAL A 71 4.14 -3.77 -9.86
CA VAL A 71 5.11 -4.87 -9.90
C VAL A 71 4.58 -6.01 -9.05
N GLU A 72 4.48 -7.21 -9.65
CA GLU A 72 4.00 -8.42 -8.98
C GLU A 72 4.85 -9.62 -9.38
N ILE A 73 5.31 -10.39 -8.38
CA ILE A 73 6.21 -11.54 -8.59
C ILE A 73 5.43 -12.82 -8.89
N GLU A 74 4.21 -12.97 -8.37
CA GLU A 74 3.41 -14.17 -8.57
C GLU A 74 2.70 -14.11 -9.91
N GLN A 75 2.95 -15.10 -10.78
CA GLN A 75 2.44 -15.13 -12.15
C GLN A 75 0.91 -15.07 -12.22
N ALA A 76 0.21 -15.80 -11.36
CA ALA A 76 -1.25 -15.86 -11.38
C ALA A 76 -1.87 -14.52 -10.94
N ALA A 77 -1.33 -13.89 -9.89
CA ALA A 77 -1.72 -12.57 -9.43
C ALA A 77 -1.42 -11.49 -10.46
N ALA A 78 -0.24 -11.53 -11.09
CA ALA A 78 0.15 -10.62 -12.16
C ALA A 78 -0.82 -10.70 -13.37
N ALA A 79 -1.19 -11.90 -13.80
CA ALA A 79 -2.15 -12.09 -14.88
C ALA A 79 -3.55 -11.56 -14.51
N GLU A 80 -3.98 -11.77 -13.26
CA GLU A 80 -5.27 -11.27 -12.76
C GLU A 80 -5.27 -9.74 -12.66
N ALA A 81 -4.21 -9.12 -12.11
CA ALA A 81 -4.05 -7.67 -12.07
C ALA A 81 -4.06 -7.05 -13.49
N ALA A 82 -3.33 -7.65 -14.45
CA ALA A 82 -3.32 -7.19 -15.84
C ALA A 82 -4.73 -7.22 -16.45
N SER A 83 -5.50 -8.27 -16.16
CA SER A 83 -6.91 -8.37 -16.60
C SER A 83 -7.78 -7.29 -15.95
N ASN A 84 -7.65 -7.07 -14.65
CA ASN A 84 -8.37 -6.03 -13.92
C ASN A 84 -8.05 -4.63 -14.46
N PHE A 85 -6.79 -4.35 -14.75
CA PHE A 85 -6.37 -3.07 -15.35
C PHE A 85 -6.99 -2.86 -16.74
N LYS A 86 -6.94 -3.89 -17.58
CA LYS A 86 -7.52 -3.85 -18.93
C LYS A 86 -9.03 -3.58 -18.92
N LEU A 87 -9.75 -4.09 -17.93
CA LEU A 87 -11.20 -3.92 -17.79
C LEU A 87 -11.59 -2.61 -17.09
N SER A 88 -10.63 -1.88 -16.54
CA SER A 88 -10.88 -0.63 -15.82
C SER A 88 -11.01 0.57 -16.76
N PRO A 89 -11.65 1.67 -16.28
CA PRO A 89 -11.69 2.94 -17.04
C PRO A 89 -10.30 3.57 -17.26
N TRP A 90 -9.26 3.13 -16.53
CA TRP A 90 -7.90 3.70 -16.55
C TRP A 90 -6.88 2.77 -17.20
N SER A 91 -7.33 1.89 -18.11
CA SER A 91 -6.50 0.85 -18.71
C SER A 91 -5.27 1.37 -19.48
N THR A 92 -5.30 2.62 -19.95
CA THR A 92 -4.16 3.24 -20.65
C THR A 92 -3.08 3.79 -19.72
N GLN A 93 -3.40 4.02 -18.44
CA GLN A 93 -2.49 4.54 -17.43
C GLN A 93 -1.87 3.45 -16.55
N LEU A 94 -2.48 2.26 -16.50
CA LEU A 94 -2.10 1.17 -15.60
C LEU A 94 -1.24 0.14 -16.33
N HIS A 95 -0.01 -0.05 -15.87
CA HIS A 95 0.98 -0.95 -16.47
C HIS A 95 1.42 -1.99 -15.45
N LEU A 96 1.26 -3.28 -15.77
CA LEU A 96 1.75 -4.37 -14.95
C LEU A 96 3.12 -4.83 -15.44
N VAL A 97 4.02 -5.08 -14.49
CA VAL A 97 5.32 -5.72 -14.68
C VAL A 97 5.34 -7.00 -13.83
N HIS A 98 5.42 -8.14 -14.48
CA HIS A 98 5.60 -9.43 -13.80
C HIS A 98 7.09 -9.64 -13.54
N ASP A 99 7.56 -9.24 -12.36
CA ASP A 99 8.96 -9.37 -11.95
C ASP A 99 9.09 -9.24 -10.42
N ALA A 100 10.25 -9.59 -9.89
CA ALA A 100 10.62 -9.24 -8.54
C ALA A 100 11.00 -7.74 -8.47
N ILE A 101 10.63 -7.05 -7.38
CA ILE A 101 10.95 -5.62 -7.22
C ILE A 101 12.45 -5.33 -7.28
N GLN A 102 13.30 -6.27 -6.81
CA GLN A 102 14.75 -6.15 -6.87
C GLN A 102 15.22 -6.07 -8.33
N ASN A 103 14.80 -7.03 -9.16
CA ASN A 103 15.17 -7.06 -10.57
C ASN A 103 14.62 -5.82 -11.30
N TYR A 104 13.35 -5.47 -11.03
CA TYR A 104 12.76 -4.28 -11.61
C TYR A 104 13.56 -3.02 -11.27
N SER A 105 13.96 -2.84 -10.01
CA SER A 105 14.70 -1.68 -9.55
C SER A 105 16.14 -1.60 -10.10
N GLU A 106 16.73 -2.73 -10.48
CA GLU A 106 18.04 -2.79 -11.12
C GLU A 106 17.98 -2.40 -12.60
N ASN A 107 16.86 -2.69 -13.26
CA ASN A 107 16.69 -2.55 -14.70
C ASN A 107 15.90 -1.29 -15.12
N THR A 108 15.48 -0.45 -14.17
CA THR A 108 14.78 0.80 -14.44
C THR A 108 15.55 2.03 -13.97
N ASN A 109 15.47 3.12 -14.73
CA ASN A 109 15.89 4.46 -14.31
C ASN A 109 14.68 5.33 -13.93
N THR A 110 13.48 4.79 -13.92
CA THR A 110 12.27 5.54 -13.58
C THR A 110 12.22 5.79 -12.07
N LEU A 111 12.02 7.04 -11.70
CA LEU A 111 11.69 7.43 -10.34
C LEU A 111 10.20 7.73 -10.24
N TYR A 112 9.66 7.54 -9.04
CA TYR A 112 8.23 7.66 -8.73
C TYR A 112 7.98 8.75 -7.69
N ASP A 113 6.91 9.50 -7.86
CA ASP A 113 6.47 10.53 -6.91
C ASP A 113 5.80 9.90 -5.70
N VAL A 114 5.11 8.79 -5.94
CA VAL A 114 4.43 7.99 -4.91
C VAL A 114 4.76 6.51 -5.10
N ILE A 115 5.07 5.84 -4.00
CA ILE A 115 5.17 4.38 -3.91
C ILE A 115 4.17 3.89 -2.86
N ILE A 116 3.40 2.85 -3.19
CA ILE A 116 2.43 2.23 -2.29
C ILE A 116 2.67 0.72 -2.22
N THR A 117 2.44 0.12 -1.05
CA THR A 117 2.49 -1.34 -0.88
C THR A 117 1.64 -1.81 0.30
N ASN A 118 1.06 -2.98 0.15
CA ASN A 118 0.50 -3.79 1.24
C ASN A 118 1.28 -5.11 1.28
N PRO A 119 2.49 -5.12 1.86
CA PRO A 119 3.37 -6.27 1.78
C PRO A 119 2.83 -7.45 2.60
N PRO A 120 3.17 -8.71 2.24
CA PRO A 120 2.80 -9.87 3.04
C PRO A 120 3.43 -9.78 4.44
N PHE A 121 2.67 -10.21 5.48
CA PHE A 121 3.02 -10.00 6.90
C PHE A 121 3.86 -11.13 7.51
N TYR A 122 4.46 -12.00 6.72
CA TYR A 122 5.03 -13.30 7.16
C TYR A 122 6.44 -13.25 7.78
N GLU A 123 6.99 -12.09 8.14
CA GLU A 123 8.25 -12.09 8.90
C GLU A 123 8.02 -12.43 10.38
N GLY A 124 8.12 -13.73 10.70
CA GLY A 124 8.36 -14.21 12.07
C GLY A 124 7.14 -14.44 12.97
N ASP A 125 5.90 -14.27 12.52
CA ASP A 125 4.74 -14.50 13.36
C ASP A 125 3.91 -15.71 12.88
N LEU A 126 3.79 -16.71 13.80
CA LEU A 126 2.95 -17.89 13.73
C LEU A 126 3.15 -18.78 12.50
N LYS A 127 4.12 -19.69 12.61
CA LYS A 127 4.17 -20.86 11.73
C LYS A 127 2.77 -21.49 11.67
N SER A 128 2.20 -21.57 10.47
CA SER A 128 1.01 -22.40 10.26
C SER A 128 1.36 -23.83 10.74
N PRO A 129 0.43 -24.61 11.31
CA PRO A 129 0.65 -26.02 11.60
C PRO A 129 1.01 -26.85 10.36
N ASP A 130 0.85 -26.29 9.16
CA ASP A 130 1.16 -26.91 7.87
C ASP A 130 2.53 -26.43 7.36
N GLU A 131 3.56 -27.29 7.52
CA GLU A 131 4.94 -27.01 7.14
C GLU A 131 5.12 -26.71 5.63
N ASN A 132 4.29 -27.28 4.76
CA ASN A 132 4.37 -27.06 3.31
C ASN A 132 3.90 -25.64 2.93
N LYS A 133 2.90 -25.09 3.65
CA LYS A 133 2.47 -23.71 3.46
C LYS A 133 3.50 -22.70 3.97
N ASN A 134 4.20 -23.03 5.05
CA ASN A 134 5.25 -22.19 5.58
C ASN A 134 6.46 -22.09 4.62
N THR A 135 6.87 -23.20 4.01
CA THR A 135 8.00 -23.23 3.08
C THR A 135 7.72 -22.44 1.80
N ALA A 136 6.52 -22.56 1.24
CA ALA A 136 6.11 -21.81 0.05
C ALA A 136 5.96 -20.30 0.35
N ALA A 137 5.40 -19.92 1.51
CA ALA A 137 5.26 -18.54 1.92
C ALA A 137 6.58 -17.86 2.26
N HIS A 138 7.54 -18.60 2.85
CA HIS A 138 8.86 -18.06 3.17
C HIS A 138 9.79 -17.90 1.97
N SER A 139 9.60 -18.68 0.89
CA SER A 139 10.43 -18.59 -0.31
C SER A 139 10.09 -17.39 -1.22
N THR A 140 8.90 -16.82 -1.06
CA THR A 140 8.40 -15.69 -1.89
C THR A 140 8.22 -14.38 -1.12
N ALA A 141 8.32 -14.40 0.22
CA ALA A 141 8.16 -13.20 1.04
C ALA A 141 9.32 -12.22 0.81
N LEU A 142 9.02 -11.02 0.34
CA LEU A 142 9.98 -9.92 0.23
C LEU A 142 10.37 -9.42 1.63
N PRO A 143 11.66 -9.56 2.06
CA PRO A 143 12.10 -9.01 3.34
C PRO A 143 11.93 -7.49 3.38
N TRP A 144 11.48 -6.95 4.51
CA TRP A 144 11.15 -5.52 4.61
C TRP A 144 12.37 -4.60 4.47
N ASN A 145 13.57 -5.03 4.86
CA ASN A 145 14.79 -4.28 4.58
C ASN A 145 15.02 -4.13 3.07
N ILE A 146 14.86 -5.21 2.31
CA ILE A 146 14.98 -5.19 0.84
C ILE A 146 13.87 -4.33 0.21
N LEU A 147 12.62 -4.45 0.72
CA LEU A 147 11.53 -3.59 0.27
C LEU A 147 11.89 -2.11 0.43
N VAL A 148 12.30 -1.70 1.64
CA VAL A 148 12.59 -0.29 1.97
C VAL A 148 13.80 0.24 1.20
N GLU A 149 14.85 -0.56 0.99
CA GLU A 149 15.99 -0.22 0.14
C GLU A 149 15.56 0.08 -1.30
N ASN A 150 14.70 -0.76 -1.88
CA ASN A 150 14.17 -0.55 -3.24
C ASN A 150 13.24 0.67 -3.30
N VAL A 151 12.40 0.89 -2.28
CA VAL A 151 11.58 2.11 -2.16
C VAL A 151 12.48 3.36 -2.14
N ALA A 152 13.51 3.38 -1.29
CA ALA A 152 14.43 4.51 -1.20
C ALA A 152 15.17 4.78 -2.52
N LYS A 153 15.50 3.74 -3.29
CA LYS A 153 16.14 3.85 -4.61
C LYS A 153 15.19 4.44 -5.65
N LEU A 154 13.93 3.98 -5.68
CA LEU A 154 12.97 4.29 -6.72
C LEU A 154 12.14 5.57 -6.47
N LEU A 155 12.11 6.09 -5.23
CA LEU A 155 11.34 7.26 -4.87
C LEU A 155 12.09 8.56 -5.23
N THR A 156 11.39 9.54 -5.78
CA THR A 156 11.90 10.90 -6.00
C THR A 156 12.23 11.57 -4.67
N ASN A 157 13.15 12.56 -4.66
CA ASN A 157 13.36 13.40 -3.49
C ASN A 157 12.07 14.18 -3.19
N GLY A 158 11.61 14.14 -1.94
CA GLY A 158 10.32 14.70 -1.53
C GLY A 158 9.10 13.82 -1.88
N GLY A 159 9.32 12.69 -2.56
CA GLY A 159 8.28 11.72 -2.87
C GLY A 159 7.73 11.01 -1.64
N SER A 160 6.55 10.42 -1.75
CA SER A 160 5.82 9.78 -0.65
C SER A 160 5.77 8.27 -0.77
N PHE A 161 6.03 7.59 0.33
CA PHE A 161 5.89 6.14 0.47
C PHE A 161 4.74 5.81 1.42
N PHE A 162 3.76 5.04 0.94
CA PHE A 162 2.62 4.56 1.72
C PHE A 162 2.74 3.05 1.96
N VAL A 163 2.53 2.63 3.22
CA VAL A 163 2.58 1.21 3.58
C VAL A 163 1.50 0.85 4.60
N LEU A 164 0.84 -0.31 4.37
CA LEU A 164 -0.09 -0.94 5.31
C LEU A 164 0.61 -2.11 6.01
N ILE A 165 0.63 -2.09 7.35
CA ILE A 165 1.33 -3.11 8.14
C ILE A 165 0.55 -3.47 9.41
N PRO A 166 0.82 -4.63 10.04
CA PRO A 166 0.34 -4.92 11.39
C PRO A 166 0.85 -3.88 12.39
N THR A 167 -0.01 -3.42 13.30
CA THR A 167 0.34 -2.40 14.29
C THR A 167 1.58 -2.76 15.12
N LEU A 168 1.74 -4.03 15.48
CA LEU A 168 2.89 -4.52 16.24
C LEU A 168 4.23 -4.33 15.51
N ARG A 169 4.21 -4.13 14.20
CA ARG A 169 5.39 -3.96 13.34
C ARG A 169 5.64 -2.51 12.92
N ALA A 170 4.76 -1.58 13.32
CA ALA A 170 4.84 -0.18 12.91
C ALA A 170 6.19 0.47 13.25
N TYR A 171 6.70 0.22 14.45
CA TYR A 171 8.00 0.73 14.88
C TYR A 171 9.19 0.12 14.12
N THR A 172 9.12 -1.16 13.77
CA THR A 172 10.15 -1.82 12.95
C THR A 172 10.21 -1.21 11.56
N MET A 173 9.05 -1.01 10.91
CA MET A 173 8.97 -0.35 9.61
C MET A 173 9.51 1.07 9.69
N GLN A 174 9.12 1.85 10.69
CA GLN A 174 9.62 3.21 10.88
C GLN A 174 11.16 3.22 10.97
N LYS A 175 11.76 2.35 11.77
CA LYS A 175 13.23 2.26 11.88
C LYS A 175 13.92 1.93 10.55
N LEU A 176 13.37 0.98 9.80
CA LEU A 176 13.92 0.62 8.49
C LEU A 176 13.84 1.81 7.51
N CYS A 177 12.72 2.53 7.51
CA CYS A 177 12.53 3.72 6.70
C CYS A 177 13.51 4.84 7.10
N ASP A 178 13.61 5.15 8.40
CA ASP A 178 14.53 6.18 8.91
C ASP A 178 15.99 5.90 8.50
N THR A 179 16.42 4.63 8.57
CA THR A 179 17.78 4.21 8.18
C THR A 179 18.05 4.41 6.69
N ASN A 180 16.98 4.38 5.86
CA ASN A 180 17.06 4.56 4.40
C ASN A 180 16.66 5.99 3.95
N GLY A 181 16.64 6.97 4.85
CA GLY A 181 16.36 8.36 4.52
C GLY A 181 14.88 8.68 4.24
N LEU A 182 13.98 7.80 4.69
CA LEU A 182 12.53 7.98 4.59
C LEU A 182 11.98 8.36 5.96
N GLN A 183 11.44 9.57 6.09
CA GLN A 183 10.94 10.12 7.34
C GLN A 183 9.45 9.89 7.50
N LEU A 184 9.01 9.38 8.66
CA LEU A 184 7.59 9.22 8.98
C LEU A 184 6.92 10.59 9.08
N GLU A 185 5.90 10.82 8.25
CA GLU A 185 5.09 12.03 8.22
C GLU A 185 3.74 11.84 8.91
N GLU A 186 3.05 10.74 8.61
CA GLU A 186 1.74 10.44 9.17
C GLU A 186 1.62 8.95 9.51
N GLU A 187 0.96 8.67 10.64
CA GLU A 187 0.58 7.33 11.07
C GLU A 187 -0.89 7.31 11.45
N VAL A 188 -1.65 6.39 10.86
CA VAL A 188 -3.06 6.17 11.17
C VAL A 188 -3.25 4.75 11.70
N LEU A 189 -3.65 4.63 12.96
CA LEU A 189 -3.96 3.35 13.59
C LEU A 189 -5.41 2.95 13.27
N VAL A 190 -5.58 1.77 12.67
CA VAL A 190 -6.87 1.22 12.27
C VAL A 190 -7.39 0.26 13.34
N HIS A 191 -8.57 0.53 13.86
CA HIS A 191 -9.29 -0.28 14.84
C HIS A 191 -10.57 -0.85 14.20
N ASN A 192 -10.93 -2.08 14.58
CA ASN A 192 -12.24 -2.60 14.19
C ASN A 192 -13.38 -1.78 14.82
N THR A 193 -13.27 -1.50 16.13
CA THR A 193 -14.18 -0.66 16.91
C THR A 193 -13.41 0.11 17.96
N ALA A 194 -14.05 1.09 18.60
CA ALA A 194 -13.44 1.85 19.70
C ALA A 194 -13.02 0.99 20.91
N LYS A 195 -13.54 -0.22 21.03
CA LYS A 195 -13.26 -1.17 22.13
C LYS A 195 -12.12 -2.14 21.83
N THR A 196 -11.59 -2.15 20.60
CA THR A 196 -10.54 -3.08 20.17
C THR A 196 -9.17 -2.40 20.13
N LEU A 197 -8.11 -3.19 20.30
CA LEU A 197 -6.76 -2.73 19.96
C LEU A 197 -6.64 -2.48 18.45
N PRO A 198 -5.71 -1.61 18.03
CA PRO A 198 -5.48 -1.38 16.60
C PRO A 198 -4.93 -2.64 15.95
N ILE A 199 -5.47 -2.96 14.76
CA ILE A 199 -5.10 -4.15 14.00
C ILE A 199 -4.06 -3.85 12.92
N ARG A 200 -4.10 -2.63 12.36
CA ARG A 200 -3.20 -2.16 11.30
C ARG A 200 -2.69 -0.76 11.59
N ALA A 201 -1.52 -0.48 11.05
CA ALA A 201 -0.99 0.87 10.92
C ALA A 201 -0.86 1.20 9.43
N MET A 202 -1.43 2.32 9.01
CA MET A 202 -1.20 2.95 7.72
C MET A 202 -0.16 4.05 7.96
N GLN A 203 1.00 3.92 7.31
CA GLN A 203 2.10 4.88 7.49
C GLN A 203 2.43 5.56 6.17
N LYS A 204 2.65 6.87 6.22
CA LYS A 204 3.17 7.71 5.14
C LYS A 204 4.55 8.20 5.52
N PHE A 205 5.52 7.96 4.64
CA PHE A 205 6.88 8.46 4.75
C PHE A 205 7.19 9.39 3.59
N THR A 206 8.10 10.34 3.81
CA THR A 206 8.61 11.22 2.77
C THR A 206 10.11 11.04 2.63
N LYS A 207 10.62 10.92 1.40
CA LYS A 207 12.06 10.85 1.14
C LYS A 207 12.70 12.22 1.35
N LYS A 208 13.66 12.29 2.27
CA LYS A 208 14.38 13.52 2.58
C LYS A 208 15.24 13.98 1.39
N ASN A 209 15.24 15.28 1.14
CA ASN A 209 16.23 15.89 0.26
C ASN A 209 17.60 15.93 0.97
N MET A 210 18.69 15.72 0.23
CA MET A 210 20.07 15.83 0.76
C MET A 210 20.30 17.16 1.49
N ALA A 211 19.77 18.27 0.97
CA ALA A 211 19.85 19.59 1.61
C ALA A 211 19.10 19.68 2.95
N GLN A 212 18.04 18.89 3.14
CA GLN A 212 17.30 18.80 4.41
C GLN A 212 18.03 17.94 5.45
N MET A 213 18.81 16.94 5.01
CA MET A 213 19.66 16.14 5.90
C MET A 213 20.79 16.97 6.51
N ASP A 214 21.33 17.95 5.78
CA ASP A 214 22.36 18.85 6.31
C ASP A 214 21.77 19.96 7.21
N ALA A 215 20.52 20.37 7.00
CA ALA A 215 19.83 21.38 7.81
C ALA A 215 19.30 20.83 9.15
N GLU A 216 19.13 19.52 9.30
CA GLU A 216 18.70 18.87 10.56
C GLU A 216 19.75 18.86 11.68
N LYS A 217 20.89 19.49 11.49
CA LYS A 217 21.77 19.94 12.61
C LYS A 217 21.08 20.97 13.51
N THR A 218 19.94 21.50 13.09
CA THR A 218 19.04 22.29 13.95
C THR A 218 18.00 21.35 14.55
N ASN A 219 17.95 21.24 15.90
CA ASN A 219 17.14 20.33 16.74
C ASN A 219 15.61 20.37 16.56
N VAL A 220 15.10 20.48 15.34
CA VAL A 220 13.66 20.42 15.05
C VAL A 220 13.27 18.97 14.74
N VAL A 221 12.76 18.27 15.75
CA VAL A 221 12.14 16.95 15.54
C VAL A 221 10.86 17.15 14.73
N PRO A 222 10.74 16.56 13.54
CA PRO A 222 9.53 16.68 12.73
C PRO A 222 8.33 16.13 13.49
N GLN A 223 7.25 16.88 13.52
CA GLN A 223 6.02 16.46 14.21
C GLN A 223 5.26 15.45 13.35
N VAL A 224 5.30 14.17 13.74
CA VAL A 224 4.52 13.11 13.10
C VAL A 224 3.03 13.31 13.38
N LYS A 225 2.20 13.35 12.34
CA LYS A 225 0.74 13.36 12.46
C LYS A 225 0.25 11.97 12.86
N ARG A 226 -0.33 11.82 14.05
CA ARG A 226 -0.90 10.55 14.51
C ARG A 226 -2.41 10.63 14.62
N LYS A 227 -3.09 9.68 13.97
CA LYS A 227 -4.55 9.58 13.93
C LYS A 227 -5.02 8.17 14.26
N LYS A 228 -6.32 8.03 14.50
CA LYS A 228 -7.01 6.74 14.65
C LYS A 228 -8.21 6.73 13.72
N ILE A 229 -8.49 5.58 13.12
CA ILE A 229 -9.72 5.33 12.37
C ILE A 229 -10.37 4.07 12.94
N PHE A 230 -11.66 4.16 13.20
CA PHE A 230 -12.48 3.01 13.56
C PHE A 230 -13.25 2.55 12.33
N ILE A 231 -13.22 1.26 12.03
CA ILE A 231 -14.00 0.71 10.90
C ILE A 231 -15.50 0.77 11.23
N LYS A 232 -15.85 0.41 12.47
CA LYS A 232 -17.22 0.37 12.97
C LYS A 232 -17.40 1.29 14.18
N ASP A 233 -18.58 1.91 14.28
CA ASP A 233 -19.05 2.64 15.45
C ASP A 233 -19.57 1.71 16.56
N THR A 234 -20.17 2.29 17.60
CA THR A 234 -20.74 1.53 18.73
C THR A 234 -21.95 0.69 18.37
N ASP A 235 -22.65 1.04 17.31
CA ASP A 235 -23.87 0.39 16.83
C ASP A 235 -23.61 -0.60 15.70
N ASN A 236 -22.30 -0.89 15.46
CA ASN A 236 -21.82 -1.80 14.42
C ASN A 236 -22.08 -1.32 12.98
N ASN A 237 -22.36 -0.03 12.78
CA ASN A 237 -22.36 0.60 11.46
C ASN A 237 -20.94 1.02 11.08
N TYR A 238 -20.69 1.31 9.79
CA TYR A 238 -19.44 1.94 9.40
C TYR A 238 -19.30 3.33 10.00
N SER A 239 -18.12 3.65 10.53
CA SER A 239 -17.86 4.94 11.16
C SER A 239 -17.95 6.11 10.17
N PRO A 240 -18.16 7.36 10.65
CA PRO A 240 -18.12 8.53 9.78
C PRO A 240 -16.81 8.69 9.01
N GLU A 241 -15.68 8.40 9.63
CA GLU A 241 -14.34 8.49 9.02
C GLU A 241 -14.16 7.44 7.92
N PHE A 242 -14.60 6.20 8.18
CA PHE A 242 -14.60 5.13 7.19
C PHE A 242 -15.49 5.49 6.00
N ASN A 243 -16.71 5.96 6.25
CA ASN A 243 -17.65 6.40 5.23
C ASN A 243 -17.08 7.56 4.39
N ALA A 244 -16.44 8.54 5.03
CA ALA A 244 -15.85 9.68 4.34
C ALA A 244 -14.79 9.27 3.32
N LEU A 245 -13.96 8.26 3.65
CA LEU A 245 -12.90 7.76 2.76
C LEU A 245 -13.45 6.86 1.64
N LEU A 246 -14.43 6.01 1.94
CA LEU A 246 -14.85 4.95 1.02
C LEU A 246 -16.16 5.24 0.27
N LYS A 247 -16.88 6.32 0.58
CA LYS A 247 -18.14 6.69 -0.07
C LYS A 247 -18.07 6.78 -1.60
N ASP A 248 -16.92 7.19 -2.15
CA ASP A 248 -16.74 7.31 -3.60
C ASP A 248 -16.34 6.01 -4.28
N TYR A 249 -16.04 4.98 -3.50
CA TYR A 249 -15.59 3.66 -3.95
C TYR A 249 -16.63 2.57 -3.77
N TYR A 250 -17.21 2.41 -2.57
CA TYR A 250 -18.13 1.34 -2.24
C TYR A 250 -19.53 1.58 -2.77
N LEU A 251 -20.20 0.52 -3.25
CA LEU A 251 -21.56 0.61 -3.80
C LEU A 251 -22.60 1.05 -2.78
N HIS A 252 -22.45 0.61 -1.53
CA HIS A 252 -23.43 0.76 -0.46
C HIS A 252 -22.80 1.43 0.77
N LEU A 253 -22.45 2.70 0.64
CA LEU A 253 -22.09 3.60 1.74
C LEU A 253 -22.86 4.90 1.58
#